data_31b44ac6391efdd36e181e0b827f6f01
#
_entry.id   31b44ac6391efdd36e181e0b827f6f01
#
_cell.length_a   1.000
_cell.length_b   1.000
_cell.length_c   1.000
_cell.angle_alpha   90.00
_cell.angle_beta   90.00
_cell.angle_gamma   90.00
#
_symmetry.space_group_name_H-M   'P 1'
#
loop_
_entity.id
_entity.type
_entity.pdbx_description
1 polymer ?
#
loop_
_entity_poly.entity_id
_entity_poly.type
_entity_poly.pdbx_seq_one_letter_code
_entity_poly.pdbx_strand_id
1 'polypeptide(L)'
;MKASTVKLLVPLVAITIQNNSASTIIPPYLDYLHIPVGVIGTLISLGPVLALTSRLPVGMAYNHHRARFLITLAVLAMGVTNFAYSFASDTITFALIHSLNGFAYGAVTTLYMAFYVDSLSADENRSHAMGYYVGSLAVGYSTGNFFGGLIADHFGYAITFQGAAFLSLVPCALLWLLRAPPRHGPSKAKEKPKVKLTSKEFWRALLEPGLATVVVTALFLNLLHQMGGLFISLYGLAVGMSLTQIGIIRAAYAGVNAITRPISGHVVDRVGHRRLSYAGIPLQSALLMLVPLFSGFGPILIVYVMSGLMRAIVIVANAVGLVQDVDETKVQRGMASAVYNSAGDVGNIIGPSVGGIIAHASSIAAVFVYGSLGSTILFLLVILAVRRNGRMNYER
;
A
#
# COMPACT_ATOMS: atom_id res chain seq x y z
N MET A 1 -1.01 6.80 -25.43
CA MET A 1 0.23 6.14 -24.95
C MET A 1 0.87 5.37 -26.10
N LYS A 2 2.20 5.41 -26.18
CA LYS A 2 2.95 4.60 -27.14
C LYS A 2 2.87 3.13 -26.76
N ALA A 3 2.82 2.24 -27.74
CA ALA A 3 2.76 0.80 -27.51
C ALA A 3 3.94 0.27 -26.66
N SER A 4 5.11 0.92 -26.76
CA SER A 4 6.29 0.60 -25.94
C SER A 4 6.06 0.82 -24.45
N THR A 5 5.38 1.91 -24.08
CA THR A 5 5.09 2.26 -22.69
C THR A 5 4.01 1.36 -22.08
N VAL A 6 2.98 1.01 -22.89
CA VAL A 6 1.94 0.05 -22.46
C VAL A 6 2.56 -1.33 -22.15
N LYS A 7 3.50 -1.78 -22.98
CA LYS A 7 4.17 -3.08 -22.79
C LYS A 7 4.90 -3.17 -21.44
N LEU A 8 5.38 -2.05 -20.87
CA LEU A 8 6.01 -2.05 -19.55
C LEU A 8 5.02 -2.30 -18.40
N LEU A 9 3.72 -2.18 -18.63
CA LEU A 9 2.73 -2.47 -17.59
C LEU A 9 2.53 -3.98 -17.37
N VAL A 10 2.83 -4.82 -18.37
CA VAL A 10 2.65 -6.28 -18.26
C VAL A 10 3.60 -6.91 -17.22
N PRO A 11 4.93 -6.64 -17.23
CA PRO A 11 5.79 -7.12 -16.14
C PRO A 11 5.37 -6.58 -14.76
N LEU A 12 4.87 -5.34 -14.68
CA LEU A 12 4.39 -4.75 -13.43
C LEU A 12 3.20 -5.53 -12.86
N VAL A 13 2.24 -5.91 -13.71
CA VAL A 13 1.11 -6.77 -13.31
C VAL A 13 1.61 -8.11 -12.79
N ALA A 14 2.55 -8.74 -13.49
CA ALA A 14 3.12 -10.03 -13.07
C ALA A 14 3.84 -9.94 -11.72
N ILE A 15 4.64 -8.88 -11.49
CA ILE A 15 5.30 -8.62 -10.20
C ILE A 15 4.27 -8.46 -9.07
N THR A 16 3.19 -7.72 -9.33
CA THR A 16 2.16 -7.50 -8.31
C THR A 16 1.32 -8.73 -8.05
N ILE A 17 1.02 -9.56 -9.05
CA ILE A 17 0.39 -10.87 -8.87
C ILE A 17 1.25 -11.75 -7.96
N GLN A 18 2.53 -11.92 -8.29
CA GLN A 18 3.49 -12.68 -7.51
C GLN A 18 3.51 -12.26 -6.04
N ASN A 19 3.69 -10.97 -5.79
CA ASN A 19 3.77 -10.44 -4.42
C ASN A 19 2.47 -10.67 -3.64
N ASN A 20 1.31 -10.43 -4.27
CA ASN A 20 0.04 -10.50 -3.56
C ASN A 20 -0.47 -11.94 -3.40
N SER A 21 -0.11 -12.86 -4.30
CA SER A 21 -0.40 -14.29 -4.09
C SER A 21 0.28 -14.80 -2.82
N ALA A 22 1.53 -14.45 -2.58
CA ALA A 22 2.23 -14.81 -1.35
C ALA A 22 1.68 -14.04 -0.13
N SER A 23 1.54 -12.70 -0.22
CA SER A 23 1.15 -11.87 0.93
C SER A 23 -0.25 -12.16 1.46
N THR A 24 -1.17 -12.69 0.64
CA THR A 24 -2.52 -13.05 1.05
C THR A 24 -2.52 -14.21 2.03
N ILE A 25 -1.63 -15.16 1.83
CA ILE A 25 -1.57 -16.39 2.60
C ILE A 25 -0.59 -16.34 3.78
N ILE A 26 0.24 -15.29 3.87
CA ILE A 26 1.20 -15.15 4.97
C ILE A 26 0.51 -15.16 6.34
N PRO A 27 -0.54 -14.35 6.63
CA PRO A 27 -1.19 -14.39 7.94
C PRO A 27 -1.81 -15.77 8.26
N PRO A 28 -2.58 -16.40 7.35
CA PRO A 28 -3.04 -17.79 7.53
C PRO A 28 -1.91 -18.81 7.75
N TYR A 29 -0.79 -18.65 7.08
CA TYR A 29 0.36 -19.56 7.24
C TYR A 29 1.01 -19.42 8.61
N LEU A 30 1.15 -18.20 9.13
CA LEU A 30 1.67 -17.97 10.47
C LEU A 30 0.75 -18.53 11.57
N ASP A 31 -0.56 -18.43 11.36
CA ASP A 31 -1.57 -19.08 12.23
C ASP A 31 -1.47 -20.60 12.17
N TYR A 32 -1.32 -21.17 10.96
CA TYR A 32 -1.07 -22.60 10.77
C TYR A 32 0.20 -23.09 11.48
N LEU A 33 1.23 -22.25 11.58
CA LEU A 33 2.45 -22.54 12.35
C LEU A 33 2.27 -22.32 13.86
N HIS A 34 1.04 -22.05 14.33
CA HIS A 34 0.70 -21.78 15.74
C HIS A 34 1.48 -20.61 16.35
N ILE A 35 1.89 -19.63 15.51
CA ILE A 35 2.54 -18.43 16.00
C ILE A 35 1.51 -17.53 16.70
N PRO A 36 1.78 -17.05 17.94
CA PRO A 36 0.85 -16.20 18.65
C PRO A 36 0.44 -14.96 17.84
N VAL A 37 -0.84 -14.62 17.85
CA VAL A 37 -1.40 -13.54 17.01
C VAL A 37 -0.74 -12.17 17.24
N GLY A 38 -0.29 -11.89 18.46
CA GLY A 38 0.47 -10.67 18.78
C GLY A 38 1.82 -10.63 18.04
N VAL A 39 2.47 -11.77 17.90
CA VAL A 39 3.73 -11.91 17.16
C VAL A 39 3.49 -11.79 15.66
N ILE A 40 2.39 -12.34 15.14
CA ILE A 40 2.01 -12.24 13.73
C ILE A 40 1.95 -10.77 13.28
N GLY A 41 1.29 -9.91 14.06
CA GLY A 41 1.20 -8.48 13.75
C GLY A 41 2.57 -7.81 13.65
N THR A 42 3.47 -8.11 14.58
CA THR A 42 4.84 -7.59 14.61
C THR A 42 5.67 -8.10 13.43
N LEU A 43 5.59 -9.41 13.13
CA LEU A 43 6.30 -10.02 12.01
C LEU A 43 5.90 -9.38 10.67
N ILE A 44 4.60 -9.18 10.45
CA ILE A 44 4.11 -8.57 9.21
C ILE A 44 4.53 -7.11 9.08
N SER A 45 4.70 -6.39 10.18
CA SER A 45 5.23 -5.02 10.17
C SER A 45 6.69 -4.92 9.72
N LEU A 46 7.49 -6.00 9.84
CA LEU A 46 8.89 -6.00 9.39
C LEU A 46 9.02 -5.76 7.87
N GLY A 47 8.11 -6.31 7.07
CA GLY A 47 8.12 -6.10 5.62
C GLY A 47 8.08 -4.61 5.23
N PRO A 48 7.06 -3.84 5.62
CA PRO A 48 7.00 -2.40 5.36
C PRO A 48 8.17 -1.60 5.95
N VAL A 49 8.71 -1.99 7.12
CA VAL A 49 9.90 -1.35 7.71
C VAL A 49 11.09 -1.49 6.76
N LEU A 50 11.37 -2.71 6.33
CA LEU A 50 12.51 -2.98 5.44
C LEU A 50 12.29 -2.42 4.03
N ALA A 51 11.04 -2.38 3.56
CA ALA A 51 10.70 -1.72 2.31
C ALA A 51 10.99 -0.21 2.37
N LEU A 52 10.64 0.45 3.48
CA LEU A 52 10.91 1.87 3.68
C LEU A 52 12.43 2.15 3.72
N THR A 53 13.20 1.35 4.44
CA THR A 53 14.66 1.51 4.54
C THR A 53 15.36 1.28 3.20
N SER A 54 14.85 0.40 2.34
CA SER A 54 15.42 0.12 1.02
C SER A 54 15.25 1.26 0.02
N ARG A 55 14.19 2.08 0.13
CA ARG A 55 13.82 3.07 -0.89
C ARG A 55 14.91 4.12 -1.13
N LEU A 56 15.53 4.64 -0.07
CA LEU A 56 16.52 5.69 -0.20
C LEU A 56 17.82 5.19 -0.86
N PRO A 57 18.48 4.14 -0.37
CA PRO A 57 19.73 3.67 -0.98
C PRO A 57 19.51 3.15 -2.42
N VAL A 58 18.40 2.47 -2.65
CA VAL A 58 18.06 1.95 -3.98
C VAL A 58 17.69 3.08 -4.96
N GLY A 59 16.97 4.09 -4.50
CA GLY A 59 16.67 5.28 -5.31
C GLY A 59 17.94 6.07 -5.68
N MET A 60 18.91 6.17 -4.78
CA MET A 60 20.23 6.78 -5.07
C MET A 60 21.07 5.95 -6.05
N ALA A 61 20.96 4.62 -6.00
CA ALA A 61 21.63 3.72 -6.91
C ALA A 61 20.96 3.62 -8.30
N TYR A 62 19.77 4.20 -8.46
CA TYR A 62 19.02 4.14 -9.70
C TYR A 62 19.82 4.77 -10.86
N ASN A 63 19.91 4.01 -11.94
CA ASN A 63 20.43 4.47 -13.22
C ASN A 63 19.62 3.79 -14.34
N HIS A 64 19.08 4.59 -15.27
CA HIS A 64 18.23 4.10 -16.34
C HIS A 64 18.85 2.92 -17.15
N HIS A 65 20.15 3.00 -17.44
CA HIS A 65 20.85 1.95 -18.19
C HIS A 65 20.98 0.64 -17.42
N ARG A 66 21.06 0.69 -16.07
CA ARG A 66 21.16 -0.47 -15.20
C ARG A 66 19.80 -0.85 -14.58
N ALA A 67 18.76 -0.06 -14.81
CA ALA A 67 17.47 -0.22 -14.15
C ALA A 67 16.87 -1.61 -14.36
N ARG A 68 16.90 -2.14 -15.58
CA ARG A 68 16.41 -3.50 -15.87
C ARG A 68 17.14 -4.56 -15.07
N PHE A 69 18.46 -4.49 -15.02
CA PHE A 69 19.27 -5.44 -14.25
C PHE A 69 18.93 -5.37 -12.75
N LEU A 70 18.87 -4.15 -12.19
CA LEU A 70 18.54 -3.95 -10.78
C LEU A 70 17.11 -4.40 -10.45
N ILE A 71 16.14 -4.13 -11.33
CA ILE A 71 14.76 -4.61 -11.16
C ILE A 71 14.72 -6.12 -11.23
N THR A 72 15.39 -6.74 -12.20
CA THR A 72 15.47 -8.20 -12.33
C THR A 72 16.06 -8.83 -11.08
N LEU A 73 17.16 -8.28 -10.56
CA LEU A 73 17.80 -8.77 -9.35
C LEU A 73 16.85 -8.69 -8.14
N ALA A 74 16.16 -7.56 -7.98
CA ALA A 74 15.23 -7.38 -6.88
C ALA A 74 13.99 -8.30 -7.00
N VAL A 75 13.47 -8.53 -8.23
CA VAL A 75 12.36 -9.46 -8.48
C VAL A 75 12.79 -10.91 -8.21
N LEU A 76 14.01 -11.30 -8.62
CA LEU A 76 14.55 -12.63 -8.31
C LEU A 76 14.75 -12.80 -6.80
N ALA A 77 15.22 -11.76 -6.09
CA ALA A 77 15.33 -11.79 -4.63
C ALA A 77 13.95 -12.01 -3.98
N MET A 78 12.88 -11.36 -4.49
CA MET A 78 11.52 -11.68 -4.06
C MET A 78 11.10 -13.11 -4.40
N GLY A 79 11.50 -13.63 -5.56
CA GLY A 79 11.27 -15.03 -5.93
C GLY A 79 11.93 -16.00 -4.96
N VAL A 80 13.21 -15.77 -4.65
CA VAL A 80 13.97 -16.58 -3.69
C VAL A 80 13.35 -16.53 -2.29
N THR A 81 12.96 -15.37 -1.81
CA THR A 81 12.30 -15.24 -0.50
C THR A 81 10.92 -15.89 -0.49
N ASN A 82 10.14 -15.79 -1.58
CA ASN A 82 8.88 -16.52 -1.70
C ASN A 82 9.09 -18.02 -1.66
N PHE A 83 10.11 -18.54 -2.33
CA PHE A 83 10.47 -19.96 -2.25
C PHE A 83 10.87 -20.35 -0.83
N ALA A 84 11.68 -19.51 -0.18
CA ALA A 84 12.15 -19.74 1.18
C ALA A 84 11.01 -19.78 2.23
N TYR A 85 9.90 -19.07 2.02
CA TYR A 85 8.74 -19.18 2.91
C TYR A 85 8.19 -20.60 3.01
N SER A 86 8.28 -21.41 1.97
CA SER A 86 7.84 -22.81 2.01
C SER A 86 8.61 -23.70 2.99
N PHE A 87 9.74 -23.23 3.49
CA PHE A 87 10.60 -23.91 4.45
C PHE A 87 10.63 -23.21 5.83
N ALA A 88 9.98 -22.08 5.97
CA ALA A 88 9.97 -21.33 7.22
C ALA A 88 9.06 -22.02 8.25
N SER A 89 9.64 -22.72 9.21
CA SER A 89 8.93 -23.46 10.25
C SER A 89 8.90 -22.76 11.61
N ASP A 90 9.65 -21.69 11.78
CA ASP A 90 9.79 -20.96 13.05
C ASP A 90 9.75 -19.44 12.86
N THR A 91 9.51 -18.73 13.96
CA THR A 91 9.35 -17.27 13.99
C THR A 91 10.58 -16.51 13.50
N ILE A 92 11.80 -16.98 13.84
CA ILE A 92 13.05 -16.27 13.53
C ILE A 92 13.35 -16.40 12.03
N THR A 93 13.29 -17.63 11.52
CA THR A 93 13.48 -17.91 10.09
C THR A 93 12.47 -17.13 9.25
N PHE A 94 11.19 -17.11 9.67
CA PHE A 94 10.18 -16.32 9.00
C PHE A 94 10.49 -14.81 9.03
N ALA A 95 10.89 -14.27 10.19
CA ALA A 95 11.25 -12.85 10.33
C ALA A 95 12.37 -12.43 9.39
N LEU A 96 13.42 -13.26 9.27
CA LEU A 96 14.55 -13.01 8.37
C LEU A 96 14.10 -13.00 6.90
N ILE A 97 13.36 -14.03 6.49
CA ILE A 97 12.86 -14.14 5.11
C ILE A 97 11.93 -12.96 4.79
N HIS A 98 11.01 -12.62 5.71
CA HIS A 98 10.05 -11.53 5.53
C HIS A 98 10.72 -10.16 5.47
N SER A 99 11.76 -9.95 6.26
CA SER A 99 12.61 -8.76 6.21
C SER A 99 13.30 -8.60 4.86
N LEU A 100 13.92 -9.67 4.35
CA LEU A 100 14.56 -9.68 3.03
C LEU A 100 13.54 -9.47 1.89
N ASN A 101 12.37 -10.11 1.99
CA ASN A 101 11.27 -9.91 1.03
C ASN A 101 10.80 -8.45 1.02
N GLY A 102 10.61 -7.85 2.21
CA GLY A 102 10.23 -6.44 2.34
C GLY A 102 11.26 -5.50 1.71
N PHE A 103 12.56 -5.73 1.96
CA PHE A 103 13.63 -4.96 1.33
C PHE A 103 13.60 -5.08 -0.21
N ALA A 104 13.48 -6.30 -0.73
CA ALA A 104 13.40 -6.56 -2.16
C ALA A 104 12.15 -5.91 -2.79
N TYR A 105 10.99 -5.98 -2.13
CA TYR A 105 9.75 -5.34 -2.57
C TYR A 105 9.87 -3.81 -2.63
N GLY A 106 10.46 -3.20 -1.60
CA GLY A 106 10.74 -1.76 -1.59
C GLY A 106 11.67 -1.33 -2.73
N ALA A 107 12.69 -2.15 -3.01
CA ALA A 107 13.60 -1.94 -4.14
C ALA A 107 12.86 -2.01 -5.48
N VAL A 108 12.06 -3.07 -5.70
CA VAL A 108 11.28 -3.24 -6.95
C VAL A 108 10.35 -2.06 -7.18
N THR A 109 9.55 -1.68 -6.19
CA THR A 109 8.56 -0.60 -6.35
C THR A 109 9.22 0.74 -6.66
N THR A 110 10.35 1.03 -6.01
CA THR A 110 11.12 2.27 -6.24
C THR A 110 11.77 2.30 -7.63
N LEU A 111 12.47 1.24 -8.00
CA LEU A 111 13.17 1.15 -9.29
C LEU A 111 12.19 1.11 -10.46
N TYR A 112 11.11 0.34 -10.32
CA TYR A 112 10.14 0.17 -11.40
C TYR A 112 9.41 1.46 -11.71
N MET A 113 8.98 2.19 -10.68
CA MET A 113 8.33 3.49 -10.86
C MET A 113 9.26 4.49 -11.54
N ALA A 114 10.52 4.58 -11.10
CA ALA A 114 11.53 5.45 -11.72
C ALA A 114 11.78 5.06 -13.18
N PHE A 115 11.96 3.77 -13.46
CA PHE A 115 12.17 3.24 -14.81
C PHE A 115 10.97 3.51 -15.73
N TYR A 116 9.74 3.33 -15.24
CA TYR A 116 8.53 3.60 -15.99
C TYR A 116 8.41 5.08 -16.35
N VAL A 117 8.62 5.98 -15.38
CA VAL A 117 8.55 7.44 -15.59
C VAL A 117 9.63 7.93 -16.55
N ASP A 118 10.86 7.42 -16.45
CA ASP A 118 11.96 7.75 -17.36
C ASP A 118 11.75 7.21 -18.79
N SER A 119 10.90 6.21 -18.94
CA SER A 119 10.56 5.61 -20.23
C SER A 119 9.42 6.34 -20.95
N LEU A 120 8.73 7.28 -20.29
CA LEU A 120 7.67 8.08 -20.89
C LEU A 120 8.24 9.07 -21.89
N SER A 121 7.65 9.13 -23.08
CA SER A 121 8.01 10.13 -24.10
C SER A 121 7.55 11.54 -23.67
N ALA A 122 8.20 12.56 -24.20
CA ALA A 122 7.87 13.95 -23.88
C ALA A 122 6.44 14.36 -24.32
N ASP A 123 5.92 13.71 -25.35
CA ASP A 123 4.58 13.89 -25.92
C ASP A 123 3.50 13.07 -25.21
N GLU A 124 3.88 12.15 -24.31
CA GLU A 124 2.90 11.36 -23.56
C GLU A 124 2.35 12.13 -22.34
N ASN A 125 1.03 12.08 -22.17
CA ASN A 125 0.38 12.67 -21.00
C ASN A 125 0.74 11.86 -19.74
N ARG A 126 1.56 12.46 -18.88
CA ARG A 126 2.07 11.83 -17.66
C ARG A 126 0.96 11.42 -16.69
N SER A 127 -0.11 12.22 -16.59
CA SER A 127 -1.24 11.88 -15.71
C SER A 127 -1.97 10.63 -16.19
N HIS A 128 -2.20 10.50 -17.50
CA HIS A 128 -2.79 9.28 -18.07
C HIS A 128 -1.87 8.07 -17.88
N ALA A 129 -0.56 8.24 -18.13
CA ALA A 129 0.42 7.17 -17.95
C ALA A 129 0.46 6.67 -16.50
N MET A 130 0.45 7.58 -15.51
CA MET A 130 0.37 7.21 -14.10
C MET A 130 -0.96 6.56 -13.73
N GLY A 131 -2.06 6.96 -14.37
CA GLY A 131 -3.36 6.27 -14.22
C GLY A 131 -3.29 4.80 -14.64
N TYR A 132 -2.68 4.51 -15.80
CA TYR A 132 -2.46 3.12 -16.26
C TYR A 132 -1.50 2.36 -15.34
N TYR A 133 -0.43 3.01 -14.84
CA TYR A 133 0.48 2.40 -13.87
C TYR A 133 -0.26 1.94 -12.61
N VAL A 134 -1.02 2.83 -11.99
CA VAL A 134 -1.80 2.53 -10.78
C VAL A 134 -2.90 1.51 -11.06
N GLY A 135 -3.56 1.59 -12.23
CA GLY A 135 -4.54 0.60 -12.68
C GLY A 135 -3.92 -0.81 -12.81
N SER A 136 -2.71 -0.89 -13.38
CA SER A 136 -1.98 -2.16 -13.51
C SER A 136 -1.62 -2.76 -12.15
N LEU A 137 -1.19 -1.94 -11.19
CA LEU A 137 -0.97 -2.40 -9.80
C LEU A 137 -2.24 -3.00 -9.21
N ALA A 138 -3.38 -2.35 -9.42
CA ALA A 138 -4.66 -2.79 -8.87
C ALA A 138 -5.15 -4.10 -9.48
N VAL A 139 -4.98 -4.29 -10.80
CA VAL A 139 -5.24 -5.56 -11.48
C VAL A 139 -4.37 -6.66 -10.86
N GLY A 140 -3.07 -6.40 -10.69
CA GLY A 140 -2.16 -7.35 -10.09
C GLY A 140 -2.51 -7.68 -8.63
N TYR A 141 -2.89 -6.68 -7.83
CA TYR A 141 -3.34 -6.90 -6.44
C TYR A 141 -4.61 -7.76 -6.38
N SER A 142 -5.63 -7.44 -7.18
CA SER A 142 -6.87 -8.20 -7.19
C SER A 142 -6.63 -9.64 -7.64
N THR A 143 -5.95 -9.81 -8.76
CA THR A 143 -5.64 -11.13 -9.33
C THR A 143 -4.75 -11.96 -8.39
N GLY A 144 -3.71 -11.36 -7.81
CA GLY A 144 -2.81 -12.04 -6.88
C GLY A 144 -3.52 -12.48 -5.61
N ASN A 145 -4.35 -11.63 -5.01
CA ASN A 145 -5.12 -12.00 -3.83
C ASN A 145 -6.07 -13.17 -4.10
N PHE A 146 -6.76 -13.15 -5.26
CA PHE A 146 -7.66 -14.25 -5.64
C PHE A 146 -6.92 -15.55 -5.84
N PHE A 147 -5.90 -15.58 -6.71
CA PHE A 147 -5.17 -16.80 -7.00
C PHE A 147 -4.34 -17.30 -5.81
N GLY A 148 -3.82 -16.40 -4.96
CA GLY A 148 -3.13 -16.77 -3.73
C GLY A 148 -4.04 -17.56 -2.79
N GLY A 149 -5.26 -17.09 -2.57
CA GLY A 149 -6.26 -17.82 -1.77
C GLY A 149 -6.70 -19.13 -2.41
N LEU A 150 -7.00 -19.11 -3.72
CA LEU A 150 -7.46 -20.27 -4.48
C LEU A 150 -6.43 -21.41 -4.50
N ILE A 151 -5.18 -21.09 -4.81
CA ILE A 151 -4.11 -22.09 -4.89
C ILE A 151 -3.81 -22.66 -3.50
N ALA A 152 -3.79 -21.80 -2.48
CA ALA A 152 -3.53 -22.25 -1.11
C ALA A 152 -4.63 -23.18 -0.57
N ASP A 153 -5.88 -22.91 -0.93
CA ASP A 153 -7.03 -23.71 -0.53
C ASP A 153 -7.01 -25.13 -1.11
N HIS A 154 -6.56 -25.26 -2.37
CA HIS A 154 -6.58 -26.54 -3.09
C HIS A 154 -5.26 -27.31 -3.01
N PHE A 155 -4.13 -26.61 -2.96
CA PHE A 155 -2.78 -27.18 -3.07
C PHE A 155 -1.89 -26.90 -1.85
N GLY A 156 -2.38 -26.12 -0.90
CA GLY A 156 -1.66 -25.78 0.33
C GLY A 156 -0.68 -24.60 0.20
N TYR A 157 -0.15 -24.19 1.34
CA TYR A 157 0.70 -22.99 1.46
C TYR A 157 2.02 -23.12 0.70
N ALA A 158 2.70 -24.27 0.81
CA ALA A 158 4.01 -24.48 0.20
C ALA A 158 3.96 -24.32 -1.32
N ILE A 159 2.98 -24.93 -1.98
CA ILE A 159 2.81 -24.84 -3.44
C ILE A 159 2.47 -23.41 -3.85
N THR A 160 1.71 -22.67 -3.06
CA THR A 160 1.39 -21.27 -3.33
C THR A 160 2.64 -20.39 -3.26
N PHE A 161 3.49 -20.56 -2.26
CA PHE A 161 4.76 -19.83 -2.15
C PHE A 161 5.71 -20.19 -3.29
N GLN A 162 5.83 -21.48 -3.62
CA GLN A 162 6.65 -21.95 -4.75
C GLN A 162 6.12 -21.44 -6.09
N GLY A 163 4.80 -21.46 -6.29
CA GLY A 163 4.15 -20.88 -7.48
C GLY A 163 4.41 -19.38 -7.62
N ALA A 164 4.32 -18.62 -6.52
CA ALA A 164 4.69 -17.21 -6.50
C ALA A 164 6.19 -17.02 -6.80
N ALA A 165 7.06 -17.91 -6.31
CA ALA A 165 8.49 -17.86 -6.61
C ALA A 165 8.77 -18.08 -8.10
N PHE A 166 8.20 -19.12 -8.71
CA PHE A 166 8.36 -19.39 -10.14
C PHE A 166 7.74 -18.30 -11.02
N LEU A 167 6.64 -17.71 -10.58
CA LEU A 167 6.01 -16.59 -11.28
C LEU A 167 6.98 -15.38 -11.40
N SER A 168 7.99 -15.24 -10.54
CA SER A 168 9.00 -14.20 -10.64
C SER A 168 9.81 -14.24 -11.93
N LEU A 169 9.93 -15.41 -12.54
CA LEU A 169 10.64 -15.59 -13.81
C LEU A 169 9.93 -14.90 -14.98
N VAL A 170 8.58 -14.79 -14.92
CA VAL A 170 7.78 -14.17 -15.98
C VAL A 170 8.11 -12.69 -16.15
N PRO A 171 8.05 -11.83 -15.12
CA PRO A 171 8.41 -10.43 -15.27
C PRO A 171 9.89 -10.25 -15.59
N CYS A 172 10.79 -11.12 -15.10
CA CYS A 172 12.20 -11.09 -15.48
C CYS A 172 12.37 -11.34 -16.98
N ALA A 173 11.76 -12.40 -17.52
CA ALA A 173 11.80 -12.69 -18.95
C ALA A 173 11.20 -11.54 -19.78
N LEU A 174 10.04 -11.04 -19.38
CA LEU A 174 9.37 -9.93 -20.07
C LEU A 174 10.22 -8.66 -20.10
N LEU A 175 10.91 -8.32 -19.00
CA LEU A 175 11.79 -7.15 -18.94
C LEU A 175 12.96 -7.23 -19.94
N TRP A 176 13.46 -8.44 -20.22
CA TRP A 176 14.56 -8.64 -21.16
C TRP A 176 14.09 -8.84 -22.60
N LEU A 177 12.92 -9.45 -22.81
CA LEU A 177 12.33 -9.61 -24.14
C LEU A 177 11.81 -8.28 -24.71
N LEU A 178 11.32 -7.36 -23.86
CA LEU A 178 10.88 -6.04 -24.28
C LEU A 178 12.11 -5.18 -24.59
N ARG A 179 12.11 -4.55 -25.78
CA ARG A 179 13.15 -3.54 -26.11
C ARG A 179 13.10 -2.42 -25.07
N ALA A 180 14.30 -2.02 -24.56
CA ALA A 180 14.39 -0.86 -23.68
C ALA A 180 13.80 0.35 -24.39
N PRO A 181 12.80 1.01 -23.84
CA PRO A 181 12.45 2.31 -24.35
C PRO A 181 13.68 3.22 -24.21
N PRO A 182 13.95 4.06 -25.23
CA PRO A 182 15.03 5.02 -25.12
C PRO A 182 14.73 5.92 -23.90
N ARG A 183 15.78 6.33 -23.19
CA ARG A 183 15.65 7.33 -22.16
C ARG A 183 15.17 8.62 -22.81
N HIS A 184 13.92 8.92 -22.66
CA HIS A 184 13.41 10.25 -22.90
C HIS A 184 13.74 11.04 -21.62
N GLY A 185 14.95 11.59 -21.58
CA GLY A 185 15.46 12.31 -20.42
C GLY A 185 14.44 13.31 -19.88
N PRO A 186 14.58 13.76 -18.65
CA PRO A 186 13.72 14.82 -18.15
C PRO A 186 13.79 15.94 -19.19
N SER A 187 12.65 16.27 -19.80
CA SER A 187 12.51 17.55 -20.47
C SER A 187 13.19 18.54 -19.54
N LYS A 188 14.03 19.45 -20.08
CA LYS A 188 14.76 20.49 -19.34
C LYS A 188 13.79 21.35 -18.50
N ALA A 189 13.02 20.70 -17.63
CA ALA A 189 12.37 21.34 -16.51
C ALA A 189 13.55 21.82 -15.68
N LYS A 190 13.81 23.11 -15.77
CA LYS A 190 14.79 23.87 -14.98
C LYS A 190 14.92 23.19 -13.64
N GLU A 191 16.10 22.65 -13.32
CA GLU A 191 16.39 22.18 -11.95
C GLU A 191 15.98 23.35 -11.04
N LYS A 192 14.81 23.17 -10.41
CA LYS A 192 14.41 24.12 -9.38
C LYS A 192 15.50 24.04 -8.31
N PRO A 193 15.97 25.17 -7.81
CA PRO A 193 17.08 25.22 -6.88
C PRO A 193 16.79 24.22 -5.75
N LYS A 194 17.78 23.39 -5.41
CA LYS A 194 17.74 22.49 -4.25
C LYS A 194 17.62 23.37 -3.01
N VAL A 195 16.41 23.69 -2.61
CA VAL A 195 16.18 24.41 -1.36
C VAL A 195 16.57 23.45 -0.25
N LYS A 196 17.71 23.70 0.37
CA LYS A 196 18.07 23.07 1.63
C LYS A 196 17.14 23.66 2.68
N LEU A 197 15.99 22.99 2.89
CA LEU A 197 15.16 23.33 4.02
C LEU A 197 15.92 23.03 5.31
N THR A 198 15.99 24.01 6.17
CA THR A 198 16.42 23.78 7.55
C THR A 198 15.42 22.85 8.24
N SER A 199 15.88 22.04 9.17
CA SER A 199 15.01 21.14 9.96
C SER A 199 13.79 21.88 10.53
N LYS A 200 13.97 23.14 10.92
CA LYS A 200 12.90 24.00 11.47
C LYS A 200 11.82 24.37 10.45
N GLU A 201 12.22 24.66 9.21
CA GLU A 201 11.28 24.97 8.13
C GLU A 201 10.48 23.73 7.70
N PHE A 202 11.12 22.55 7.71
CA PHE A 202 10.47 21.28 7.47
C PHE A 202 9.35 21.02 8.49
N TRP A 203 9.64 21.15 9.79
CA TRP A 203 8.64 20.94 10.85
C TRP A 203 7.53 21.99 10.83
N ARG A 204 7.83 23.23 10.53
CA ARG A 204 6.81 24.27 10.35
C ARG A 204 5.86 23.94 9.19
N ALA A 205 6.42 23.54 8.06
CA ALA A 205 5.64 23.14 6.90
C ALA A 205 4.71 21.95 7.18
N LEU A 206 5.21 20.95 7.93
CA LEU A 206 4.45 19.78 8.35
C LEU A 206 3.26 20.16 9.26
N LEU A 207 3.39 21.22 10.02
CA LEU A 207 2.38 21.70 10.96
C LEU A 207 1.36 22.65 10.31
N GLU A 208 1.52 23.00 9.03
CA GLU A 208 0.49 23.78 8.33
C GLU A 208 -0.81 22.97 8.20
N PRO A 209 -1.97 23.56 8.58
CA PRO A 209 -3.21 22.81 8.75
C PRO A 209 -3.65 21.99 7.53
N GLY A 210 -3.45 22.51 6.32
CA GLY A 210 -3.78 21.82 5.07
C GLY A 210 -2.93 20.57 4.89
N LEU A 211 -1.60 20.71 4.86
CA LEU A 211 -0.67 19.59 4.68
C LEU A 211 -0.76 18.59 5.84
N ALA A 212 -0.85 19.08 7.08
CA ALA A 212 -1.00 18.23 8.26
C ALA A 212 -2.24 17.32 8.18
N THR A 213 -3.37 17.87 7.72
CA THR A 213 -4.61 17.09 7.53
C THR A 213 -4.42 15.96 6.52
N VAL A 214 -3.83 16.26 5.37
CA VAL A 214 -3.59 15.28 4.30
C VAL A 214 -2.63 14.18 4.77
N VAL A 215 -1.56 14.56 5.49
CA VAL A 215 -0.55 13.64 6.04
C VAL A 215 -1.17 12.72 7.10
N VAL A 216 -1.93 13.28 8.04
CA VAL A 216 -2.60 12.51 9.09
C VAL A 216 -3.64 11.57 8.50
N THR A 217 -4.42 12.03 7.51
CA THR A 217 -5.39 11.16 6.82
C THR A 217 -4.67 10.00 6.10
N ALA A 218 -3.54 10.25 5.44
CA ALA A 218 -2.75 9.19 4.79
C ALA A 218 -2.26 8.13 5.78
N LEU A 219 -1.77 8.54 6.94
CA LEU A 219 -1.32 7.65 8.00
C LEU A 219 -2.46 6.72 8.45
N PHE A 220 -3.59 7.28 8.88
CA PHE A 220 -4.70 6.49 9.41
C PHE A 220 -5.39 5.65 8.34
N LEU A 221 -5.47 6.14 7.10
CA LEU A 221 -6.02 5.39 5.98
C LEU A 221 -5.22 4.12 5.68
N ASN A 222 -3.90 4.20 5.75
CA ASN A 222 -3.02 3.05 5.53
C ASN A 222 -2.93 2.15 6.76
N LEU A 223 -2.98 2.71 7.97
CA LEU A 223 -3.08 1.94 9.21
C LEU A 223 -4.32 1.03 9.20
N LEU A 224 -5.51 1.59 8.96
CA LEU A 224 -6.76 0.82 8.87
C LEU A 224 -6.73 -0.21 7.75
N HIS A 225 -6.12 0.13 6.61
CA HIS A 225 -5.99 -0.79 5.49
C HIS A 225 -5.14 -2.03 5.83
N GLN A 226 -3.96 -1.81 6.38
CA GLN A 226 -3.05 -2.91 6.70
C GLN A 226 -3.55 -3.74 7.88
N MET A 227 -4.10 -3.08 8.89
CA MET A 227 -4.77 -3.76 10.00
C MET A 227 -5.94 -4.60 9.51
N GLY A 228 -6.88 -4.01 8.76
CA GLY A 228 -8.03 -4.72 8.20
C GLY A 228 -7.62 -5.85 7.25
N GLY A 229 -6.61 -5.63 6.41
CA GLY A 229 -6.10 -6.62 5.46
C GLY A 229 -5.43 -7.83 6.11
N LEU A 230 -4.71 -7.64 7.21
CA LEU A 230 -4.12 -8.72 8.01
C LEU A 230 -5.22 -9.50 8.74
N PHE A 231 -6.03 -8.77 9.52
CA PHE A 231 -6.94 -9.42 10.47
C PHE A 231 -8.18 -10.02 9.81
N ILE A 232 -8.55 -9.61 8.57
CA ILE A 232 -9.59 -10.34 7.85
C ILE A 232 -9.17 -11.75 7.50
N SER A 233 -7.88 -11.96 7.22
CA SER A 233 -7.39 -13.30 6.91
C SER A 233 -7.47 -14.23 8.13
N LEU A 234 -7.10 -13.73 9.31
CA LEU A 234 -7.18 -14.47 10.56
C LEU A 234 -8.62 -14.63 11.05
N TYR A 235 -9.43 -13.58 10.97
CA TYR A 235 -10.84 -13.62 11.35
C TYR A 235 -11.64 -14.57 10.46
N GLY A 236 -11.41 -14.54 9.15
CA GLY A 236 -12.04 -15.44 8.20
C GLY A 236 -11.79 -16.92 8.55
N LEU A 237 -10.54 -17.27 8.87
CA LEU A 237 -10.22 -18.63 9.34
C LEU A 237 -10.94 -18.95 10.66
N ALA A 238 -10.94 -18.04 11.61
CA ALA A 238 -11.60 -18.24 12.92
C ALA A 238 -13.11 -18.47 12.80
N VAL A 239 -13.78 -17.91 11.78
CA VAL A 239 -15.20 -18.13 11.49
C VAL A 239 -15.45 -19.24 10.45
N GLY A 240 -14.43 -20.01 10.08
CA GLY A 240 -14.55 -21.17 9.20
C GLY A 240 -14.58 -20.87 7.70
N MET A 241 -14.09 -19.71 7.27
CA MET A 241 -13.95 -19.42 5.83
C MET A 241 -12.78 -20.15 5.22
N SER A 242 -12.92 -20.55 3.96
CA SER A 242 -11.83 -21.09 3.18
C SER A 242 -10.82 -19.99 2.76
N LEU A 243 -9.58 -20.39 2.42
CA LEU A 243 -8.58 -19.48 1.91
C LEU A 243 -9.02 -18.83 0.58
N THR A 244 -9.80 -19.55 -0.23
CA THR A 244 -10.43 -19.00 -1.46
C THR A 244 -11.38 -17.86 -1.12
N GLN A 245 -12.26 -18.01 -0.13
CA GLN A 245 -13.18 -16.96 0.30
C GLN A 245 -12.45 -15.72 0.82
N ILE A 246 -11.41 -15.90 1.61
CA ILE A 246 -10.53 -14.82 2.08
C ILE A 246 -9.85 -14.12 0.89
N GLY A 247 -9.34 -14.89 -0.05
CA GLY A 247 -8.74 -14.37 -1.28
C GLY A 247 -9.72 -13.52 -2.11
N ILE A 248 -10.99 -13.96 -2.24
CA ILE A 248 -12.06 -13.22 -2.93
C ILE A 248 -12.36 -11.91 -2.20
N ILE A 249 -12.48 -11.90 -0.87
CA ILE A 249 -12.72 -10.67 -0.09
C ILE A 249 -11.61 -9.65 -0.34
N ARG A 250 -10.35 -10.06 -0.25
CA ARG A 250 -9.20 -9.18 -0.50
C ARG A 250 -9.11 -8.72 -1.96
N ALA A 251 -9.41 -9.62 -2.90
CA ALA A 251 -9.45 -9.30 -4.32
C ALA A 251 -10.56 -8.29 -4.65
N ALA A 252 -11.76 -8.50 -4.13
CA ALA A 252 -12.90 -7.59 -4.33
C ALA A 252 -12.61 -6.21 -3.73
N TYR A 253 -12.06 -6.13 -2.53
CA TYR A 253 -11.61 -4.88 -1.92
C TYR A 253 -10.62 -4.12 -2.81
N ALA A 254 -9.58 -4.79 -3.31
CA ALA A 254 -8.57 -4.19 -4.17
C ALA A 254 -9.15 -3.77 -5.53
N GLY A 255 -9.96 -4.62 -6.14
CA GLY A 255 -10.60 -4.37 -7.43
C GLY A 255 -11.57 -3.19 -7.38
N VAL A 256 -12.46 -3.16 -6.39
CA VAL A 256 -13.41 -2.04 -6.22
C VAL A 256 -12.67 -0.75 -5.93
N ASN A 257 -11.67 -0.76 -5.06
CA ASN A 257 -10.84 0.42 -4.80
C ASN A 257 -10.22 0.99 -6.09
N ALA A 258 -9.78 0.13 -6.99
CA ALA A 258 -9.19 0.55 -8.27
C ALA A 258 -10.20 1.11 -9.26
N ILE A 259 -11.29 0.37 -9.49
CA ILE A 259 -12.32 0.71 -10.50
C ILE A 259 -13.05 2.01 -10.12
N THR A 260 -13.24 2.26 -8.83
CA THR A 260 -14.00 3.43 -8.36
C THR A 260 -13.18 4.72 -8.29
N ARG A 261 -11.84 4.67 -8.34
CA ARG A 261 -10.99 5.89 -8.28
C ARG A 261 -11.32 6.95 -9.35
N PRO A 262 -11.50 6.61 -10.63
CA PRO A 262 -11.87 7.61 -11.64
C PRO A 262 -13.23 8.27 -11.34
N ILE A 263 -14.18 7.51 -10.82
CA ILE A 263 -15.53 7.99 -10.47
C ILE A 263 -15.49 8.84 -9.21
N SER A 264 -14.59 8.52 -8.28
CA SER A 264 -14.43 9.24 -7.01
C SER A 264 -14.09 10.72 -7.19
N GLY A 265 -13.45 11.10 -8.30
CA GLY A 265 -13.19 12.51 -8.63
C GLY A 265 -14.48 13.34 -8.64
N HIS A 266 -15.54 12.87 -9.29
CA HIS A 266 -16.82 13.57 -9.34
C HIS A 266 -17.46 13.74 -7.94
N VAL A 267 -17.28 12.76 -7.06
CA VAL A 267 -17.76 12.85 -5.65
C VAL A 267 -16.96 13.90 -4.90
N VAL A 268 -15.65 13.94 -5.10
CA VAL A 268 -14.74 14.91 -4.47
C VAL A 268 -15.07 16.33 -4.94
N ASP A 269 -15.33 16.51 -6.23
CA ASP A 269 -15.70 17.83 -6.80
C ASP A 269 -17.02 18.37 -6.23
N ARG A 270 -18.00 17.48 -5.97
CA ARG A 270 -19.32 17.88 -5.43
C ARG A 270 -19.32 18.12 -3.91
N VAL A 271 -18.64 17.27 -3.15
CA VAL A 271 -18.69 17.27 -1.68
C VAL A 271 -17.58 18.11 -1.07
N GLY A 272 -16.44 18.21 -1.77
CA GLY A 272 -15.21 18.86 -1.34
C GLY A 272 -14.23 17.90 -0.65
N HIS A 273 -12.95 18.02 -1.00
CA HIS A 273 -11.89 17.13 -0.51
C HIS A 273 -11.73 17.15 1.01
N ARG A 274 -11.84 18.31 1.65
CA ARG A 274 -11.68 18.46 3.12
C ARG A 274 -12.75 17.69 3.89
N ARG A 275 -14.03 17.78 3.46
CA ARG A 275 -15.14 17.08 4.12
C ARG A 275 -14.97 15.57 4.00
N LEU A 276 -14.60 15.09 2.81
CA LEU A 276 -14.39 13.66 2.56
C LEU A 276 -13.17 13.12 3.31
N SER A 277 -12.08 13.88 3.44
CA SER A 277 -10.93 13.48 4.25
C SER A 277 -11.30 13.36 5.74
N TYR A 278 -12.09 14.28 6.27
CA TYR A 278 -12.51 14.24 7.68
C TYR A 278 -13.53 13.13 7.99
N ALA A 279 -14.51 12.93 7.12
CA ALA A 279 -15.55 11.92 7.31
C ALA A 279 -15.05 10.50 6.92
N GLY A 280 -14.07 10.43 6.05
CA GLY A 280 -13.65 9.18 5.43
C GLY A 280 -13.04 8.17 6.41
N ILE A 281 -12.19 8.62 7.34
CA ILE A 281 -11.59 7.73 8.34
C ILE A 281 -12.65 7.19 9.32
N PRO A 282 -13.51 8.01 9.95
CA PRO A 282 -14.61 7.52 10.77
C PRO A 282 -15.54 6.55 10.03
N LEU A 283 -15.87 6.86 8.77
CA LEU A 283 -16.78 6.03 7.99
C LEU A 283 -16.16 4.68 7.61
N GLN A 284 -14.88 4.68 7.22
CA GLN A 284 -14.15 3.44 6.97
C GLN A 284 -13.99 2.61 8.24
N SER A 285 -13.72 3.25 9.38
CA SER A 285 -13.67 2.59 10.68
C SER A 285 -15.01 1.96 11.05
N ALA A 286 -16.12 2.71 10.87
CA ALA A 286 -17.46 2.20 11.12
C ALA A 286 -17.78 0.95 10.28
N LEU A 287 -17.37 0.93 9.00
CA LEU A 287 -17.52 -0.26 8.15
C LEU A 287 -16.72 -1.45 8.70
N LEU A 288 -15.47 -1.23 9.11
CA LEU A 288 -14.65 -2.30 9.67
C LEU A 288 -15.21 -2.82 11.00
N MET A 289 -15.82 -1.96 11.83
CA MET A 289 -16.47 -2.37 13.09
C MET A 289 -17.69 -3.28 12.86
N LEU A 290 -18.27 -3.32 11.67
CA LEU A 290 -19.36 -4.23 11.33
C LEU A 290 -18.87 -5.67 11.09
N VAL A 291 -17.58 -5.89 10.79
CA VAL A 291 -17.04 -7.22 10.43
C VAL A 291 -17.36 -8.27 11.50
N PRO A 292 -17.13 -8.05 12.81
CA PRO A 292 -17.40 -9.04 13.84
C PRO A 292 -18.87 -9.38 14.07
N LEU A 293 -19.79 -8.59 13.51
CA LEU A 293 -21.23 -8.88 13.59
C LEU A 293 -21.65 -10.02 12.65
N PHE A 294 -20.76 -10.41 11.73
CA PHE A 294 -21.03 -11.42 10.72
C PHE A 294 -20.02 -12.55 10.78
N SER A 295 -20.51 -13.78 10.66
CA SER A 295 -19.69 -14.99 10.52
C SER A 295 -19.72 -15.57 9.09
N GLY A 296 -20.58 -15.03 8.22
CA GLY A 296 -20.78 -15.52 6.85
C GLY A 296 -19.95 -14.76 5.82
N PHE A 297 -19.52 -15.47 4.77
CA PHE A 297 -18.75 -14.90 3.66
C PHE A 297 -19.44 -13.72 2.97
N GLY A 298 -20.73 -13.86 2.62
CA GLY A 298 -21.47 -12.84 1.85
C GLY A 298 -21.54 -11.47 2.53
N PRO A 299 -22.01 -11.37 3.79
CA PRO A 299 -22.06 -10.10 4.51
C PRO A 299 -20.69 -9.45 4.68
N ILE A 300 -19.65 -10.23 5.00
CA ILE A 300 -18.28 -9.72 5.16
C ILE A 300 -17.73 -9.22 3.82
N LEU A 301 -18.00 -9.93 2.71
CA LEU A 301 -17.64 -9.48 1.37
C LEU A 301 -18.26 -8.10 1.06
N ILE A 302 -19.55 -7.90 1.37
CA ILE A 302 -20.24 -6.62 1.17
C ILE A 302 -19.56 -5.51 1.98
N VAL A 303 -19.26 -5.74 3.25
CA VAL A 303 -18.56 -4.77 4.11
C VAL A 303 -17.21 -4.39 3.51
N TYR A 304 -16.43 -5.35 3.01
CA TYR A 304 -15.12 -5.10 2.40
C TYR A 304 -15.23 -4.37 1.06
N VAL A 305 -16.23 -4.69 0.24
CA VAL A 305 -16.53 -3.95 -1.00
C VAL A 305 -16.86 -2.49 -0.68
N MET A 306 -17.72 -2.23 0.30
CA MET A 306 -18.06 -0.86 0.74
C MET A 306 -16.84 -0.13 1.32
N SER A 307 -16.00 -0.83 2.10
CA SER A 307 -14.76 -0.27 2.63
C SER A 307 -13.75 0.06 1.51
N GLY A 308 -13.66 -0.78 0.48
CA GLY A 308 -12.83 -0.54 -0.71
C GLY A 308 -13.28 0.70 -1.49
N LEU A 309 -14.58 0.87 -1.66
CA LEU A 309 -15.19 2.04 -2.29
C LEU A 309 -14.89 3.31 -1.48
N MET A 310 -15.12 3.28 -0.17
CA MET A 310 -14.82 4.41 0.70
C MET A 310 -13.35 4.80 0.67
N ARG A 311 -12.46 3.81 0.71
CA ARG A 311 -11.01 4.05 0.58
C ARG A 311 -10.66 4.74 -0.74
N ALA A 312 -11.27 4.35 -1.86
CA ALA A 312 -11.04 5.01 -3.16
C ALA A 312 -11.38 6.50 -3.11
N ILE A 313 -12.53 6.83 -2.53
CA ILE A 313 -12.99 8.23 -2.39
C ILE A 313 -12.00 9.03 -1.53
N VAL A 314 -11.58 8.48 -0.39
CA VAL A 314 -10.66 9.18 0.53
C VAL A 314 -9.27 9.35 -0.08
N ILE A 315 -8.75 8.34 -0.80
CA ILE A 315 -7.46 8.46 -1.52
C ILE A 315 -7.51 9.61 -2.53
N VAL A 316 -8.59 9.71 -3.31
CA VAL A 316 -8.74 10.77 -4.31
C VAL A 316 -8.92 12.13 -3.63
N ALA A 317 -9.74 12.23 -2.59
CA ALA A 317 -9.89 13.44 -1.80
C ALA A 317 -8.55 13.93 -1.22
N ASN A 318 -7.77 13.00 -0.68
CA ASN A 318 -6.43 13.29 -0.14
C ASN A 318 -5.45 13.75 -1.22
N ALA A 319 -5.48 13.15 -2.41
CA ALA A 319 -4.64 13.56 -3.53
C ALA A 319 -5.00 14.97 -4.03
N VAL A 320 -6.29 15.30 -4.09
CA VAL A 320 -6.76 16.66 -4.41
C VAL A 320 -6.33 17.65 -3.33
N GLY A 321 -6.51 17.31 -2.05
CA GLY A 321 -6.05 18.13 -0.92
C GLY A 321 -4.55 18.38 -0.94
N LEU A 322 -3.74 17.35 -1.26
CA LEU A 322 -2.29 17.50 -1.38
C LEU A 322 -1.89 18.54 -2.45
N VAL A 323 -2.62 18.62 -3.56
CA VAL A 323 -2.32 19.58 -4.62
C VAL A 323 -2.82 20.98 -4.23
N GLN A 324 -4.07 21.10 -3.78
CA GLN A 324 -4.70 22.40 -3.50
C GLN A 324 -4.15 23.05 -2.23
N ASP A 325 -4.04 22.29 -1.14
CA ASP A 325 -3.57 22.85 0.14
C ASP A 325 -2.07 23.16 0.12
N VAL A 326 -1.27 22.47 -0.73
CA VAL A 326 0.17 22.75 -0.90
C VAL A 326 0.41 23.99 -1.75
N ASP A 327 -0.46 24.29 -2.73
CA ASP A 327 -0.35 25.53 -3.53
C ASP A 327 -0.57 26.80 -2.68
N GLU A 328 -1.30 26.69 -1.57
CA GLU A 328 -1.49 27.75 -0.58
C GLU A 328 -0.28 27.90 0.36
N THR A 329 0.65 26.94 0.36
CA THR A 329 1.81 26.89 1.28
C THR A 329 3.12 27.20 0.53
N LYS A 330 4.15 27.63 1.25
CA LYS A 330 5.51 27.80 0.73
C LYS A 330 6.27 26.48 0.54
N VAL A 331 5.60 25.34 0.75
CA VAL A 331 6.19 24.00 0.69
C VAL A 331 6.31 23.54 -0.75
N GLN A 332 7.46 22.99 -1.10
CA GLN A 332 7.65 22.40 -2.42
C GLN A 332 6.78 21.14 -2.56
N ARG A 333 6.03 21.01 -3.68
CA ARG A 333 5.17 19.87 -4.00
C ARG A 333 5.88 18.52 -3.85
N GLY A 334 7.16 18.44 -4.22
CA GLY A 334 7.95 17.22 -4.07
C GLY A 334 8.14 16.79 -2.61
N MET A 335 8.38 17.75 -1.72
CA MET A 335 8.53 17.49 -0.30
C MET A 335 7.19 17.09 0.34
N ALA A 336 6.12 17.81 0.02
CA ALA A 336 4.78 17.45 0.49
C ALA A 336 4.40 16.03 0.10
N SER A 337 4.68 15.62 -1.15
CA SER A 337 4.46 14.25 -1.62
C SER A 337 5.32 13.23 -0.88
N ALA A 338 6.57 13.55 -0.58
CA ALA A 338 7.46 12.66 0.18
C ALA A 338 6.93 12.43 1.60
N VAL A 339 6.52 13.50 2.29
CA VAL A 339 5.93 13.43 3.63
C VAL A 339 4.62 12.64 3.63
N TYR A 340 3.76 12.90 2.66
CA TYR A 340 2.50 12.17 2.47
C TYR A 340 2.73 10.65 2.33
N ASN A 341 3.66 10.25 1.45
CA ASN A 341 3.97 8.84 1.25
C ASN A 341 4.62 8.21 2.49
N SER A 342 5.54 8.93 3.15
CA SER A 342 6.16 8.46 4.39
C SER A 342 5.14 8.24 5.52
N ALA A 343 4.15 9.12 5.64
CA ALA A 343 3.07 8.95 6.60
C ALA A 343 2.24 7.69 6.30
N GLY A 344 1.95 7.44 5.01
CA GLY A 344 1.30 6.20 4.59
C GLY A 344 2.12 4.95 4.94
N ASP A 345 3.44 4.99 4.74
CA ASP A 345 4.33 3.89 5.10
C ASP A 345 4.37 3.64 6.62
N VAL A 346 4.39 4.71 7.42
CA VAL A 346 4.27 4.62 8.89
C VAL A 346 2.94 3.97 9.28
N GLY A 347 1.83 4.32 8.63
CA GLY A 347 0.54 3.67 8.82
C GLY A 347 0.59 2.17 8.51
N ASN A 348 1.26 1.79 7.41
CA ASN A 348 1.46 0.38 7.03
C ASN A 348 2.29 -0.42 8.06
N ILE A 349 3.21 0.24 8.76
CA ILE A 349 4.03 -0.38 9.82
C ILE A 349 3.22 -0.52 11.12
N ILE A 350 2.55 0.55 11.55
CA ILE A 350 1.86 0.60 12.83
C ILE A 350 0.59 -0.27 12.83
N GLY A 351 -0.15 -0.32 11.73
CA GLY A 351 -1.44 -1.03 11.65
C GLY A 351 -1.38 -2.48 12.11
N PRO A 352 -0.53 -3.33 11.50
CA PRO A 352 -0.39 -4.74 11.91
C PRO A 352 0.07 -4.91 13.35
N SER A 353 1.05 -4.11 13.81
CA SER A 353 1.58 -4.19 15.17
C SER A 353 0.52 -3.84 16.22
N VAL A 354 -0.19 -2.72 16.05
CA VAL A 354 -1.27 -2.31 16.96
C VAL A 354 -2.40 -3.34 16.95
N GLY A 355 -2.80 -3.82 15.77
CA GLY A 355 -3.79 -4.87 15.67
C GLY A 355 -3.36 -6.16 16.36
N GLY A 356 -2.07 -6.55 16.26
CA GLY A 356 -1.50 -7.71 16.95
C GLY A 356 -1.57 -7.58 18.48
N ILE A 357 -1.24 -6.40 19.01
CA ILE A 357 -1.35 -6.12 20.45
C ILE A 357 -2.80 -6.24 20.92
N ILE A 358 -3.75 -5.65 20.20
CA ILE A 358 -5.18 -5.73 20.52
C ILE A 358 -5.68 -7.18 20.46
N ALA A 359 -5.32 -7.91 19.39
CA ALA A 359 -5.72 -9.30 19.22
C ALA A 359 -5.18 -10.20 20.34
N HIS A 360 -3.92 -9.98 20.76
CA HIS A 360 -3.30 -10.72 21.87
C HIS A 360 -3.97 -10.41 23.22
N ALA A 361 -4.28 -9.14 23.47
CA ALA A 361 -4.88 -8.70 24.74
C ALA A 361 -6.37 -9.07 24.87
N SER A 362 -7.07 -9.32 23.74
CA SER A 362 -8.51 -9.55 23.76
C SER A 362 -8.92 -10.67 22.76
N SER A 363 -9.09 -10.31 21.47
CA SER A 363 -9.45 -11.26 20.42
C SER A 363 -9.20 -10.67 19.03
N ILE A 364 -9.20 -11.53 17.99
CA ILE A 364 -9.11 -11.07 16.60
C ILE A 364 -10.30 -10.17 16.24
N ALA A 365 -11.51 -10.50 16.71
CA ALA A 365 -12.71 -9.68 16.51
C ALA A 365 -12.56 -8.27 17.14
N ALA A 366 -11.93 -8.19 18.30
CA ALA A 366 -11.68 -6.93 19.03
C ALA A 366 -10.81 -5.93 18.23
N VAL A 367 -9.96 -6.42 17.32
CA VAL A 367 -9.15 -5.55 16.44
C VAL A 367 -10.03 -4.69 15.56
N PHE A 368 -11.08 -5.26 14.99
CA PHE A 368 -12.02 -4.51 14.15
C PHE A 368 -12.78 -3.46 14.92
N VAL A 369 -13.14 -3.73 16.17
CA VAL A 369 -13.88 -2.79 17.03
C VAL A 369 -12.93 -1.77 17.66
N TYR A 370 -12.01 -2.22 18.51
CA TYR A 370 -11.15 -1.32 19.29
C TYR A 370 -10.07 -0.67 18.44
N GLY A 371 -9.51 -1.39 17.47
CA GLY A 371 -8.53 -0.82 16.55
C GLY A 371 -9.12 0.27 15.66
N SER A 372 -10.32 0.05 15.13
CA SER A 372 -11.03 1.04 14.31
C SER A 372 -11.54 2.22 15.15
N LEU A 373 -12.11 1.97 16.32
CA LEU A 373 -12.58 3.01 17.24
C LEU A 373 -11.43 3.88 17.73
N GLY A 374 -10.35 3.24 18.22
CA GLY A 374 -9.15 3.94 18.68
C GLY A 374 -8.50 4.77 17.58
N SER A 375 -8.43 4.23 16.35
CA SER A 375 -7.94 4.97 15.19
C SER A 375 -8.80 6.20 14.89
N THR A 376 -10.14 6.07 14.96
CA THR A 376 -11.06 7.20 14.75
C THR A 376 -10.90 8.27 15.82
N ILE A 377 -10.87 7.88 17.09
CA ILE A 377 -10.70 8.82 18.21
C ILE A 377 -9.38 9.57 18.08
N LEU A 378 -8.29 8.85 17.85
CA LEU A 378 -6.97 9.45 17.73
C LEU A 378 -6.88 10.36 16.49
N PHE A 379 -7.45 9.94 15.36
CA PHE A 379 -7.54 10.75 14.17
C PHE A 379 -8.28 12.07 14.44
N LEU A 380 -9.45 12.01 15.06
CA LEU A 380 -10.24 13.20 15.37
C LEU A 380 -9.52 14.13 16.35
N LEU A 381 -8.88 13.60 17.39
CA LEU A 381 -8.08 14.38 18.34
C LEU A 381 -6.92 15.11 17.65
N VAL A 382 -6.19 14.42 16.77
CA VAL A 382 -5.07 15.03 16.02
C VAL A 382 -5.59 16.11 15.08
N ILE A 383 -6.68 15.86 14.35
CA ILE A 383 -7.28 16.87 13.46
C ILE A 383 -7.77 18.11 14.23
N LEU A 384 -8.39 17.91 15.39
CA LEU A 384 -8.80 19.03 16.24
C LEU A 384 -7.61 19.85 16.75
N ALA A 385 -6.52 19.18 17.16
CA ALA A 385 -5.28 19.84 17.58
C ALA A 385 -4.66 20.66 16.44
N VAL A 386 -4.56 20.08 15.24
CA VAL A 386 -4.06 20.76 14.03
C VAL A 386 -4.89 22.02 13.72
N ARG A 387 -6.21 21.93 13.77
CA ARG A 387 -7.11 23.07 13.53
C ARG A 387 -6.96 24.18 14.57
N ARG A 388 -6.84 23.81 15.85
CA ARG A 388 -6.65 24.77 16.94
C ARG A 388 -5.35 25.56 16.79
N ASN A 389 -4.26 24.88 16.49
CA ASN A 389 -2.97 25.51 16.26
C ASN A 389 -2.96 26.43 15.02
N GLY A 390 -3.69 26.05 13.95
CA GLY A 390 -3.83 26.89 12.76
C GLY A 390 -4.59 28.20 13.04
N ARG A 391 -5.60 28.20 13.87
CA ARG A 391 -6.32 29.43 14.26
C ARG A 391 -5.46 30.38 15.09
N MET A 392 -4.67 29.85 16.03
CA MET A 392 -3.77 30.66 16.87
C MET A 392 -2.64 31.34 16.08
N ASN A 393 -2.21 30.77 14.93
CA ASN A 393 -1.19 31.36 14.06
C ASN A 393 -1.75 32.43 13.12
N TYR A 394 -3.08 32.49 12.92
CA TYR A 394 -3.73 33.53 12.12
C TYR A 394 -4.05 34.81 12.95
N GLU A 395 -4.11 34.65 14.27
CA GLU A 395 -4.39 35.77 15.21
C GLU A 395 -3.10 36.44 15.77
N ARG A 396 -1.94 35.97 15.37
CA ARG A 396 -0.61 36.55 15.66
C ARG A 396 0.03 37.10 14.39
#